data_298830dc1aca4a50c888300b51490863
#
_entry.id   298830dc1aca4a50c888300b51490863
#
_cell.length_a   1.000
_cell.length_b   1.000
_cell.length_c   1.000
_cell.angle_alpha   90.00
_cell.angle_beta   90.00
_cell.angle_gamma   90.00
#
_symmetry.space_group_name_H-M   'P 1'
#
loop_
_entity.id
_entity.type
_entity.pdbx_description
1 polymer ?
#
loop_
_entity_poly.entity_id
_entity_poly.type
_entity_poly.pdbx_seq_one_letter_code
_entity_poly.pdbx_strand_id
1 'polypeptide(L)'
;FLALYGISTLLSDYKYEAVWGNEGRLCGLFFMCVTVAVYLTIKRKLVFKRWLVDLFLLSSMLVCLWGITDFFKMDLFEFKANISLEDMQIFTSSLGNVNTYTAYVALVTGIAATLFLDAQSTKNIVWYGGCLVISLFAIIMGQSDNAYLALGALFGFLPYYAFQKRGRTVRYFIILALFVTVMQCIAWICGNYREHVIEFSGIFDVLAGGAKLLPIALVLWAV
;
A
#
# COMPACT_ATOMS: atom_id res chain seq x y z
N PHE A 1 -7.20 21.70 14.80
CA PHE A 1 -6.50 21.59 13.52
C PHE A 1 -7.00 22.67 12.53
N LEU A 2 -8.28 22.70 12.11
CA LEU A 2 -8.82 23.69 11.15
C LEU A 2 -8.64 25.14 11.59
N ALA A 3 -8.80 25.45 12.87
CA ALA A 3 -8.61 26.80 13.38
C ALA A 3 -7.16 27.28 13.18
N LEU A 4 -6.18 26.41 13.47
CA LEU A 4 -4.76 26.73 13.25
C LEU A 4 -4.43 26.86 11.76
N TYR A 5 -5.01 26.00 10.92
CA TYR A 5 -4.85 26.10 9.47
C TYR A 5 -5.47 27.38 8.93
N GLY A 6 -6.66 27.76 9.42
CA GLY A 6 -7.33 29.02 9.07
C GLY A 6 -6.51 30.27 9.48
N ILE A 7 -5.94 30.27 10.68
CA ILE A 7 -5.05 31.35 11.13
C ILE A 7 -3.81 31.43 10.24
N SER A 8 -3.18 30.30 9.93
CA SER A 8 -2.03 30.25 9.02
C SER A 8 -2.38 30.81 7.63
N THR A 9 -3.56 30.47 7.10
CA THR A 9 -4.06 30.99 5.81
C THR A 9 -4.27 32.51 5.85
N LEU A 10 -4.82 33.04 6.95
CA LEU A 10 -5.01 34.48 7.10
C LEU A 10 -3.70 35.27 7.19
N LEU A 11 -2.67 34.65 7.78
CA LEU A 11 -1.34 35.23 7.93
C LEU A 11 -0.43 35.01 6.71
N SER A 12 -0.87 34.22 5.72
CA SER A 12 -0.09 33.94 4.50
C SER A 12 -0.05 35.15 3.59
N ASP A 13 1.09 35.41 2.97
CA ASP A 13 1.27 36.42 1.91
C ASP A 13 0.59 35.95 0.59
N TYR A 14 0.48 34.64 0.38
CA TYR A 14 -0.12 34.01 -0.81
C TYR A 14 -1.52 33.50 -0.48
N LYS A 15 -2.48 34.39 -0.30
CA LYS A 15 -3.84 34.07 0.16
C LYS A 15 -4.62 33.16 -0.79
N TYR A 16 -4.45 33.37 -2.09
CA TYR A 16 -5.14 32.55 -3.10
C TYR A 16 -4.69 31.08 -3.00
N GLU A 17 -3.40 30.83 -3.03
CA GLU A 17 -2.80 29.50 -2.93
C GLU A 17 -3.06 28.87 -1.54
N ALA A 18 -3.06 29.68 -0.49
CA ALA A 18 -3.37 29.18 0.86
C ALA A 18 -4.83 28.71 0.99
N VAL A 19 -5.77 29.35 0.27
CA VAL A 19 -7.19 28.97 0.26
C VAL A 19 -7.45 27.81 -0.70
N TRP A 20 -6.96 27.90 -1.93
CA TRP A 20 -7.30 26.93 -3.00
C TRP A 20 -6.25 25.84 -3.18
N GLY A 21 -5.00 26.08 -2.77
CA GLY A 21 -3.83 25.23 -3.03
C GLY A 21 -3.07 25.64 -4.27
N ASN A 22 -1.88 25.09 -4.41
CA ASN A 22 -1.04 25.33 -5.59
C ASN A 22 -1.63 24.63 -6.82
N GLU A 23 -1.30 25.16 -8.00
CA GLU A 23 -1.66 24.55 -9.28
C GLU A 23 -1.22 23.07 -9.32
N GLY A 24 -2.12 22.20 -9.73
CA GLY A 24 -1.92 20.74 -9.81
C GLY A 24 -2.19 19.96 -8.53
N ARG A 25 -2.21 20.59 -7.33
CA ARG A 25 -2.48 19.84 -6.07
C ARG A 25 -3.78 20.24 -5.38
N LEU A 26 -4.22 21.49 -5.49
CA LEU A 26 -5.47 22.03 -4.93
C LEU A 26 -5.73 21.68 -3.44
N CYS A 27 -4.65 21.56 -2.63
CA CYS A 27 -4.71 21.15 -1.23
C CYS A 27 -4.73 22.35 -0.26
N GLY A 28 -5.55 23.38 -0.54
CA GLY A 28 -5.70 24.56 0.31
C GLY A 28 -6.72 24.39 1.45
N LEU A 29 -7.01 25.50 2.15
CA LEU A 29 -7.96 25.55 3.25
C LEU A 29 -9.34 25.00 2.86
N PHE A 30 -9.81 25.30 1.65
CA PHE A 30 -11.10 24.80 1.16
C PHE A 30 -11.16 23.29 1.15
N PHE A 31 -10.13 22.62 0.60
CA PHE A 31 -10.04 21.16 0.58
C PHE A 31 -10.02 20.58 1.99
N MET A 32 -9.29 21.22 2.93
CA MET A 32 -9.25 20.78 4.33
C MET A 32 -10.60 20.92 5.01
N CYS A 33 -11.34 21.98 4.74
CA CYS A 33 -12.70 22.17 5.26
C CYS A 33 -13.66 21.08 4.75
N VAL A 34 -13.62 20.77 3.45
CA VAL A 34 -14.42 19.71 2.84
C VAL A 34 -14.06 18.36 3.45
N THR A 35 -12.77 18.04 3.58
CA THR A 35 -12.31 16.79 4.18
C THR A 35 -12.81 16.61 5.61
N VAL A 36 -12.73 17.66 6.43
CA VAL A 36 -13.22 17.61 7.81
C VAL A 36 -14.75 17.50 7.84
N ALA A 37 -15.48 18.19 6.95
CA ALA A 37 -16.94 18.07 6.86
C ALA A 37 -17.35 16.63 6.48
N VAL A 38 -16.68 16.02 5.52
CA VAL A 38 -16.87 14.61 5.14
C VAL A 38 -16.58 13.69 6.32
N TYR A 39 -15.45 13.89 7.01
CA TYR A 39 -15.09 13.10 8.20
C TYR A 39 -16.17 13.19 9.29
N LEU A 40 -16.64 14.39 9.61
CA LEU A 40 -17.67 14.58 10.63
C LEU A 40 -19.01 13.96 10.23
N THR A 41 -19.35 14.02 8.95
CA THR A 41 -20.56 13.39 8.41
C THR A 41 -20.50 11.88 8.51
N ILE A 42 -19.38 11.29 8.09
CA ILE A 42 -19.12 9.85 8.19
C ILE A 42 -19.18 9.42 9.65
N LYS A 43 -18.46 10.11 10.54
CA LYS A 43 -18.43 9.79 11.97
C LYS A 43 -19.84 9.81 12.62
N ARG A 44 -20.72 10.71 12.20
CA ARG A 44 -22.06 10.87 12.78
C ARG A 44 -23.12 9.96 12.15
N LYS A 45 -23.01 9.66 10.87
CA LYS A 45 -24.08 9.03 10.09
C LYS A 45 -23.76 7.62 9.63
N LEU A 46 -22.48 7.27 9.48
CA LEU A 46 -22.11 5.96 8.98
C LEU A 46 -22.30 4.90 10.06
N VAL A 47 -23.23 3.99 9.81
CA VAL A 47 -23.31 2.73 10.56
C VAL A 47 -22.32 1.76 9.91
N PHE A 48 -21.27 1.40 10.65
CA PHE A 48 -20.25 0.49 10.16
C PHE A 48 -20.86 -0.87 9.81
N LYS A 49 -20.68 -1.30 8.57
CA LYS A 49 -21.07 -2.61 8.09
C LYS A 49 -19.83 -3.27 7.44
N ARG A 50 -19.61 -4.54 7.72
CA ARG A 50 -18.43 -5.27 7.25
C ARG A 50 -18.26 -5.24 5.72
N TRP A 51 -19.36 -5.31 4.98
CA TRP A 51 -19.33 -5.25 3.52
C TRP A 51 -18.68 -3.98 2.96
N LEU A 52 -18.67 -2.86 3.73
CA LEU A 52 -17.98 -1.62 3.32
C LEU A 52 -16.46 -1.82 3.26
N VAL A 53 -15.90 -2.59 4.20
CA VAL A 53 -14.48 -2.94 4.20
C VAL A 53 -14.16 -3.93 3.10
N ASP A 54 -15.04 -4.90 2.89
CA ASP A 54 -14.85 -5.88 1.81
C ASP A 54 -14.93 -5.19 0.43
N LEU A 55 -15.82 -4.22 0.24
CA LEU A 55 -15.89 -3.41 -0.98
C LEU A 55 -14.65 -2.53 -1.15
N PHE A 56 -14.18 -1.91 -0.06
CA PHE A 56 -12.91 -1.16 -0.07
C PHE A 56 -11.74 -2.05 -0.48
N LEU A 57 -11.61 -3.24 0.11
CA LEU A 57 -10.56 -4.19 -0.25
C LEU A 57 -10.69 -4.64 -1.71
N LEU A 58 -11.91 -4.94 -2.19
CA LEU A 58 -12.13 -5.34 -3.57
C LEU A 58 -11.67 -4.25 -4.57
N SER A 59 -12.08 -3.00 -4.34
CA SER A 59 -11.63 -1.87 -5.17
C SER A 59 -10.11 -1.66 -5.08
N SER A 60 -9.54 -1.83 -3.87
CA SER A 60 -8.10 -1.72 -3.66
C SER A 60 -7.32 -2.81 -4.39
N MET A 61 -7.87 -4.03 -4.49
CA MET A 61 -7.23 -5.11 -5.25
C MET A 61 -7.12 -4.76 -6.73
N LEU A 62 -8.14 -4.12 -7.32
CA LEU A 62 -8.05 -3.64 -8.72
C LEU A 62 -6.92 -2.62 -8.89
N VAL A 63 -6.79 -1.67 -7.96
CA VAL A 63 -5.71 -0.68 -7.95
C VAL A 63 -4.34 -1.35 -7.79
N CYS A 64 -4.22 -2.33 -6.89
CA CYS A 64 -2.99 -3.08 -6.68
C CYS A 64 -2.59 -3.90 -7.91
N LEU A 65 -3.55 -4.62 -8.51
CA LEU A 65 -3.30 -5.42 -9.71
C LEU A 65 -2.87 -4.54 -10.88
N TRP A 66 -3.50 -3.38 -11.05
CA TRP A 66 -3.06 -2.41 -12.06
C TRP A 66 -1.62 -1.94 -11.80
N GLY A 67 -1.25 -1.58 -10.56
CA GLY A 67 0.13 -1.21 -10.24
C GLY A 67 1.14 -2.35 -10.44
N ILE A 68 0.72 -3.61 -10.25
CA ILE A 68 1.54 -4.78 -10.56
C ILE A 68 1.76 -4.90 -12.08
N THR A 69 0.75 -4.63 -12.92
CA THR A 69 0.95 -4.66 -14.39
C THR A 69 1.92 -3.57 -14.87
N ASP A 70 1.93 -2.41 -14.21
CA ASP A 70 2.90 -1.36 -14.50
C ASP A 70 4.34 -1.79 -14.22
N PHE A 71 4.56 -2.60 -13.19
CA PHE A 71 5.88 -3.18 -12.90
C PHE A 71 6.38 -4.08 -14.05
N PHE A 72 5.46 -4.78 -14.72
CA PHE A 72 5.78 -5.57 -15.93
C PHE A 72 5.82 -4.74 -17.22
N LYS A 73 5.89 -3.41 -17.12
CA LYS A 73 5.88 -2.48 -18.27
C LYS A 73 4.65 -2.64 -19.19
N MET A 74 3.54 -3.11 -18.61
CA MET A 74 2.28 -3.29 -19.33
C MET A 74 1.40 -2.04 -19.15
N ASP A 75 1.25 -1.25 -20.19
CA ASP A 75 0.30 -0.12 -20.21
C ASP A 75 -1.05 -0.58 -20.78
N LEU A 76 -1.88 -1.19 -19.93
CA LEU A 76 -3.14 -1.81 -20.33
C LEU A 76 -4.16 -0.82 -20.93
N PHE A 77 -4.04 0.46 -20.62
CA PHE A 77 -5.00 1.49 -21.03
C PHE A 77 -4.35 2.62 -21.84
N GLU A 78 -3.11 2.44 -22.25
CA GLU A 78 -2.32 3.41 -23.03
C GLU A 78 -2.22 4.81 -22.37
N PHE A 79 -2.32 4.87 -21.03
CA PHE A 79 -2.22 6.14 -20.30
C PHE A 79 -0.79 6.72 -20.28
N LYS A 80 0.19 5.89 -20.59
CA LYS A 80 1.61 6.26 -20.59
C LYS A 80 2.17 6.54 -21.99
N ALA A 81 1.34 6.43 -23.03
CA ALA A 81 1.77 6.56 -24.43
C ALA A 81 2.45 7.90 -24.77
N ASN A 82 2.11 8.98 -24.03
CA ASN A 82 2.66 10.32 -24.23
C ASN A 82 3.59 10.79 -23.10
N ILE A 83 4.03 9.88 -22.23
CA ILE A 83 4.90 10.18 -21.09
C ILE A 83 6.33 9.79 -21.45
N SER A 84 7.34 10.57 -21.01
CA SER A 84 8.74 10.23 -21.22
C SER A 84 9.12 8.91 -20.52
N LEU A 85 10.10 8.19 -21.05
CA LEU A 85 10.57 6.90 -20.45
C LEU A 85 11.02 7.07 -19.00
N GLU A 86 11.57 8.24 -18.65
CA GLU A 86 12.00 8.55 -17.28
C GLU A 86 10.79 8.75 -16.35
N ASP A 87 9.75 9.43 -16.84
CA ASP A 87 8.54 9.70 -16.07
C ASP A 87 7.62 8.47 -15.96
N MET A 88 7.69 7.52 -16.91
CA MET A 88 6.91 6.29 -16.85
C MET A 88 7.11 5.48 -15.57
N GLN A 89 8.31 5.54 -14.97
CA GLN A 89 8.62 4.84 -13.72
C GLN A 89 7.98 5.51 -12.50
N ILE A 90 7.67 6.81 -12.59
CA ILE A 90 7.05 7.58 -11.51
C ILE A 90 5.53 7.39 -11.50
N PHE A 91 4.93 7.12 -12.67
CA PHE A 91 3.50 6.91 -12.83
C PHE A 91 3.12 5.46 -12.58
N THR A 92 2.32 5.22 -11.53
CA THR A 92 1.93 3.87 -11.13
C THR A 92 0.42 3.82 -10.88
N SER A 93 -0.24 2.82 -11.46
CA SER A 93 -1.67 2.55 -11.31
C SER A 93 -2.56 3.77 -11.67
N SER A 94 -3.78 3.77 -11.22
CA SER A 94 -4.73 4.89 -11.36
C SER A 94 -4.41 6.10 -10.48
N LEU A 95 -3.47 5.97 -9.53
CA LEU A 95 -3.09 7.03 -8.60
C LEU A 95 -1.99 7.94 -9.15
N GLY A 96 -1.35 7.53 -10.22
CA GLY A 96 -0.39 8.33 -10.98
C GLY A 96 0.99 8.45 -10.34
N ASN A 97 1.10 8.82 -9.08
CA ASN A 97 2.39 8.99 -8.40
C ASN A 97 2.73 7.78 -7.54
N VAL A 98 3.92 7.20 -7.71
CA VAL A 98 4.40 6.01 -7.01
C VAL A 98 4.40 6.16 -5.48
N ASN A 99 4.70 7.34 -4.94
CA ASN A 99 4.68 7.57 -3.50
C ASN A 99 3.25 7.59 -2.95
N THR A 100 2.30 8.17 -3.69
CA THR A 100 0.88 8.15 -3.32
C THR A 100 0.31 6.75 -3.42
N TYR A 101 0.69 6.02 -4.47
CA TYR A 101 0.30 4.62 -4.66
C TYR A 101 0.80 3.74 -3.51
N THR A 102 2.07 3.79 -3.17
CA THR A 102 2.64 2.96 -2.09
C THR A 102 2.10 3.34 -0.72
N ALA A 103 1.82 4.63 -0.45
CA ALA A 103 1.15 5.05 0.78
C ALA A 103 -0.29 4.49 0.88
N TYR A 104 -1.03 4.50 -0.23
CA TYR A 104 -2.36 3.88 -0.30
C TYR A 104 -2.29 2.36 -0.09
N VAL A 105 -1.37 1.68 -0.79
CA VAL A 105 -1.20 0.23 -0.66
C VAL A 105 -0.74 -0.17 0.75
N ALA A 106 0.06 0.68 1.42
CA ALA A 106 0.44 0.48 2.82
C ALA A 106 -0.77 0.42 3.75
N LEU A 107 -1.74 1.33 3.57
CA LEU A 107 -3.01 1.32 4.30
C LEU A 107 -3.79 0.03 4.02
N VAL A 108 -3.91 -0.37 2.75
CA VAL A 108 -4.58 -1.60 2.34
C VAL A 108 -3.93 -2.84 2.96
N THR A 109 -2.59 -2.91 2.93
CA THR A 109 -1.82 -4.01 3.53
C THR A 109 -2.06 -4.11 5.04
N GLY A 110 -2.05 -2.96 5.75
CA GLY A 110 -2.32 -2.91 7.18
C GLY A 110 -3.74 -3.40 7.54
N ILE A 111 -4.75 -2.98 6.77
CA ILE A 111 -6.14 -3.42 6.94
C ILE A 111 -6.26 -4.92 6.65
N ALA A 112 -5.72 -5.40 5.52
CA ALA A 112 -5.77 -6.81 5.15
C ALA A 112 -5.07 -7.70 6.19
N ALA A 113 -3.88 -7.30 6.67
CA ALA A 113 -3.14 -8.00 7.71
C ALA A 113 -3.95 -8.11 9.02
N THR A 114 -4.52 -7.00 9.48
CA THR A 114 -5.31 -6.98 10.72
C THR A 114 -6.57 -7.86 10.61
N LEU A 115 -7.28 -7.80 9.49
CA LEU A 115 -8.45 -8.63 9.24
C LEU A 115 -8.09 -10.12 9.09
N PHE A 116 -6.95 -10.42 8.51
CA PHE A 116 -6.43 -11.78 8.42
C PHE A 116 -6.11 -12.34 9.80
N LEU A 117 -5.52 -11.56 10.71
CA LEU A 117 -5.28 -11.98 12.10
C LEU A 117 -6.57 -12.36 12.83
N ASP A 118 -7.68 -11.67 12.54
CA ASP A 118 -8.97 -11.87 13.22
C ASP A 118 -9.97 -12.77 12.48
N ALA A 119 -9.63 -13.23 11.29
CA ALA A 119 -10.52 -14.06 10.49
C ALA A 119 -10.88 -15.37 11.21
N GLN A 120 -12.17 -15.70 11.35
CA GLN A 120 -12.62 -16.92 12.02
C GLN A 120 -13.08 -17.99 11.03
N SER A 121 -13.63 -17.61 9.88
CA SER A 121 -14.09 -18.56 8.86
C SER A 121 -13.03 -18.77 7.78
N THR A 122 -12.98 -19.96 7.21
CA THR A 122 -12.09 -20.29 6.09
C THR A 122 -12.26 -19.31 4.93
N LYS A 123 -13.50 -18.91 4.60
CA LYS A 123 -13.79 -17.92 3.57
C LYS A 123 -13.07 -16.60 3.82
N ASN A 124 -13.13 -16.10 5.07
CA ASN A 124 -12.48 -14.84 5.43
C ASN A 124 -10.96 -14.97 5.46
N ILE A 125 -10.42 -16.13 5.89
CA ILE A 125 -8.98 -16.40 5.87
C ILE A 125 -8.46 -16.36 4.43
N VAL A 126 -9.14 -17.04 3.50
CA VAL A 126 -8.77 -17.03 2.08
C VAL A 126 -8.90 -15.64 1.47
N TRP A 127 -10.00 -14.93 1.74
CA TRP A 127 -10.25 -13.59 1.20
C TRP A 127 -9.20 -12.57 1.68
N TYR A 128 -9.04 -12.43 3.00
CA TYR A 128 -8.08 -11.46 3.55
C TYR A 128 -6.62 -11.86 3.32
N GLY A 129 -6.34 -13.17 3.30
CA GLY A 129 -5.02 -13.70 2.91
C GLY A 129 -4.69 -13.38 1.47
N GLY A 130 -5.63 -13.56 0.54
CA GLY A 130 -5.49 -13.18 -0.87
C GLY A 130 -5.25 -11.67 -1.03
N CYS A 131 -6.05 -10.83 -0.36
CA CYS A 131 -5.85 -9.38 -0.34
C CYS A 131 -4.46 -9.00 0.19
N LEU A 132 -4.01 -9.65 1.26
CA LEU A 132 -2.69 -9.43 1.84
C LEU A 132 -1.58 -9.78 0.87
N VAL A 133 -1.63 -10.93 0.23
CA VAL A 133 -0.62 -11.36 -0.76
C VAL A 133 -0.53 -10.37 -1.92
N ILE A 134 -1.67 -10.00 -2.52
CA ILE A 134 -1.70 -9.04 -3.64
C ILE A 134 -1.15 -7.69 -3.20
N SER A 135 -1.53 -7.18 -2.01
CA SER A 135 -1.03 -5.91 -1.53
C SER A 135 0.45 -5.94 -1.15
N LEU A 136 0.99 -7.08 -0.68
CA LEU A 136 2.43 -7.26 -0.46
C LEU A 136 3.22 -7.23 -1.79
N PHE A 137 2.72 -7.88 -2.84
CA PHE A 137 3.32 -7.75 -4.18
C PHE A 137 3.30 -6.28 -4.64
N ALA A 138 2.15 -5.63 -4.53
CA ALA A 138 1.95 -4.26 -4.98
C ALA A 138 2.84 -3.24 -4.25
N ILE A 139 3.00 -3.36 -2.92
CA ILE A 139 3.82 -2.43 -2.13
C ILE A 139 5.31 -2.60 -2.42
N ILE A 140 5.78 -3.85 -2.59
CA ILE A 140 7.19 -4.13 -2.87
C ILE A 140 7.54 -3.73 -4.31
N MET A 141 6.70 -4.07 -5.28
CA MET A 141 6.87 -3.70 -6.69
C MET A 141 6.76 -2.19 -6.93
N GLY A 142 6.13 -1.44 -6.03
CA GLY A 142 6.08 0.02 -6.09
C GLY A 142 7.42 0.73 -5.87
N GLN A 143 8.42 0.06 -5.30
CA GLN A 143 9.81 0.52 -5.14
C GLN A 143 9.97 1.94 -4.58
N SER A 144 9.15 2.30 -3.58
CA SER A 144 9.19 3.61 -2.94
C SER A 144 9.71 3.51 -1.51
N ASP A 145 10.45 4.53 -1.06
CA ASP A 145 10.92 4.64 0.33
C ASP A 145 9.77 4.62 1.34
N ASN A 146 8.59 5.12 0.96
CA ASN A 146 7.38 5.01 1.77
C ASN A 146 6.98 3.56 2.05
N ALA A 147 7.24 2.65 1.12
CA ALA A 147 6.96 1.22 1.30
C ALA A 147 7.83 0.61 2.41
N TYR A 148 9.11 0.97 2.48
CA TYR A 148 10.02 0.48 3.52
C TYR A 148 9.58 0.93 4.90
N LEU A 149 9.25 2.23 5.03
CA LEU A 149 8.78 2.80 6.28
C LEU A 149 7.46 2.17 6.72
N ALA A 150 6.53 1.97 5.79
CA ALA A 150 5.23 1.37 6.07
C ALA A 150 5.34 -0.09 6.49
N LEU A 151 6.17 -0.89 5.80
CA LEU A 151 6.42 -2.29 6.18
C LEU A 151 7.16 -2.38 7.51
N GLY A 152 8.13 -1.49 7.76
CA GLY A 152 8.79 -1.37 9.05
C GLY A 152 7.80 -1.06 10.19
N ALA A 153 6.89 -0.13 9.98
CA ALA A 153 5.82 0.19 10.92
C ALA A 153 4.86 -1.00 11.11
N LEU A 154 4.42 -1.65 10.01
CA LEU A 154 3.54 -2.80 10.08
C LEU A 154 4.15 -3.92 10.92
N PHE A 155 5.36 -4.37 10.59
CA PHE A 155 6.03 -5.45 11.31
C PHE A 155 6.51 -5.05 12.71
N GLY A 156 6.71 -3.76 12.98
CA GLY A 156 7.05 -3.25 14.31
C GLY A 156 5.85 -3.16 15.26
N PHE A 157 4.68 -2.76 14.76
CA PHE A 157 3.50 -2.54 15.60
C PHE A 157 2.51 -3.71 15.62
N LEU A 158 2.38 -4.46 14.51
CA LEU A 158 1.45 -5.59 14.42
C LEU A 158 1.65 -6.66 15.50
N PRO A 159 2.90 -6.96 15.98
CA PRO A 159 3.15 -7.89 17.07
C PRO A 159 2.42 -7.56 18.37
N TYR A 160 2.29 -6.27 18.72
CA TYR A 160 1.57 -5.86 19.94
C TYR A 160 0.11 -6.34 19.92
N TYR A 161 -0.49 -6.41 18.75
CA TYR A 161 -1.84 -6.93 18.58
C TYR A 161 -1.86 -8.45 18.41
N ALA A 162 -0.91 -8.98 17.67
CA ALA A 162 -0.84 -10.39 17.33
C ALA A 162 -0.55 -11.27 18.56
N PHE A 163 0.35 -10.86 19.43
CA PHE A 163 0.79 -11.68 20.58
C PHE A 163 -0.20 -11.69 21.75
N GLN A 164 -1.32 -10.95 21.64
CA GLN A 164 -2.38 -11.01 22.65
C GLN A 164 -3.15 -12.33 22.66
N LYS A 165 -3.14 -13.08 21.54
CA LYS A 165 -3.89 -14.35 21.38
C LYS A 165 -3.06 -15.35 20.57
N ARG A 166 -2.95 -16.60 21.04
CA ARG A 166 -2.17 -17.65 20.37
C ARG A 166 -2.55 -17.83 18.87
N GLY A 167 -3.83 -17.80 18.54
CA GLY A 167 -4.27 -17.94 17.14
C GLY A 167 -3.82 -16.78 16.25
N ARG A 168 -3.76 -15.54 16.78
CA ARG A 168 -3.20 -14.37 16.06
C ARG A 168 -1.69 -14.49 15.91
N THR A 169 -1.00 -15.00 16.96
CA THR A 169 0.45 -15.22 16.91
C THR A 169 0.84 -16.14 15.76
N VAL A 170 0.18 -17.27 15.61
CA VAL A 170 0.42 -18.20 14.49
C VAL A 170 0.20 -17.48 13.16
N ARG A 171 -0.89 -16.74 13.01
CA ARG A 171 -1.17 -15.99 11.77
C ARG A 171 -0.17 -14.87 11.50
N TYR A 172 0.39 -14.26 12.54
CA TYR A 172 1.46 -13.30 12.36
C TYR A 172 2.72 -13.94 11.73
N PHE A 173 3.10 -15.13 12.18
CA PHE A 173 4.17 -15.88 11.53
C PHE A 173 3.84 -16.29 10.10
N ILE A 174 2.58 -16.59 9.80
CA ILE A 174 2.12 -16.79 8.42
C ILE A 174 2.28 -15.51 7.59
N ILE A 175 1.95 -14.33 8.14
CA ILE A 175 2.16 -13.04 7.45
C ILE A 175 3.66 -12.83 7.15
N LEU A 176 4.55 -13.12 8.10
CA LEU A 176 6.00 -13.06 7.88
C LEU A 176 6.45 -14.05 6.80
N ALA A 177 5.96 -15.28 6.83
CA ALA A 177 6.25 -16.29 5.82
C ALA A 177 5.78 -15.84 4.43
N LEU A 178 4.56 -15.29 4.32
CA LEU A 178 4.04 -14.73 3.08
C LEU A 178 4.89 -13.58 2.57
N PHE A 179 5.30 -12.65 3.44
CA PHE A 179 6.16 -11.52 3.08
C PHE A 179 7.49 -12.01 2.49
N VAL A 180 8.18 -12.93 3.17
CA VAL A 180 9.45 -13.48 2.68
C VAL A 180 9.26 -14.27 1.38
N THR A 181 8.15 -15.00 1.25
CA THR A 181 7.81 -15.73 0.03
C THR A 181 7.58 -14.79 -1.15
N VAL A 182 6.82 -13.70 -0.95
CA VAL A 182 6.59 -12.66 -1.97
C VAL A 182 7.90 -12.02 -2.39
N MET A 183 8.77 -11.67 -1.44
CA MET A 183 10.11 -11.14 -1.73
C MET A 183 10.92 -12.11 -2.59
N GLN A 184 10.92 -13.40 -2.24
CA GLN A 184 11.62 -14.43 -3.02
C GLN A 184 11.02 -14.60 -4.43
N CYS A 185 9.70 -14.54 -4.58
CA CYS A 185 9.04 -14.58 -5.87
C CYS A 185 9.44 -13.39 -6.76
N ILE A 186 9.45 -12.19 -6.21
CA ILE A 186 9.86 -10.97 -6.93
C ILE A 186 11.32 -11.07 -7.34
N ALA A 187 12.22 -11.53 -6.45
CA ALA A 187 13.63 -11.75 -6.77
C ALA A 187 13.79 -12.73 -7.93
N TRP A 188 13.03 -13.82 -7.93
CA TRP A 188 13.06 -14.80 -9.01
C TRP A 188 12.53 -14.20 -10.34
N ILE A 189 11.45 -13.43 -10.29
CA ILE A 189 10.89 -12.72 -11.47
C ILE A 189 11.95 -11.77 -12.04
N CYS A 190 12.54 -10.91 -11.22
CA CYS A 190 13.56 -9.96 -11.65
C CYS A 190 14.82 -10.64 -12.21
N GLY A 191 15.20 -11.79 -11.65
CA GLY A 191 16.34 -12.56 -12.16
C GLY A 191 16.11 -13.18 -13.53
N ASN A 192 14.90 -13.69 -13.80
CA ASN A 192 14.59 -14.43 -15.03
C ASN A 192 13.96 -13.58 -16.14
N TYR A 193 13.31 -12.48 -15.79
CA TYR A 193 12.53 -11.63 -16.73
C TYR A 193 13.00 -10.17 -16.71
N ARG A 194 14.27 -9.92 -16.53
CA ARG A 194 14.87 -8.58 -16.34
C ARG A 194 14.47 -7.57 -17.41
N GLU A 195 14.34 -7.99 -18.66
CA GLU A 195 13.96 -7.11 -19.78
C GLU A 195 12.50 -6.66 -19.74
N HIS A 196 11.63 -7.47 -19.13
CA HIS A 196 10.18 -7.28 -19.11
C HIS A 196 9.66 -6.58 -17.84
N VAL A 197 10.55 -6.31 -16.88
CA VAL A 197 10.18 -5.66 -15.62
C VAL A 197 10.91 -4.33 -15.46
N ILE A 198 10.37 -3.46 -14.62
CA ILE A 198 11.09 -2.25 -14.18
C ILE A 198 12.33 -2.70 -13.38
N GLU A 199 13.46 -2.04 -13.60
CA GLU A 199 14.71 -2.36 -12.92
C GLU A 199 14.51 -2.24 -11.40
N PHE A 200 14.80 -3.35 -10.70
CA PHE A 200 14.62 -3.43 -9.26
C PHE A 200 15.81 -2.79 -8.57
N SER A 201 15.55 -1.83 -7.69
CA SER A 201 16.58 -1.03 -7.03
C SER A 201 16.31 -0.87 -5.52
N GLY A 202 17.31 -0.39 -4.78
CA GLY A 202 17.19 -0.07 -3.38
C GLY A 202 17.31 -1.25 -2.43
N ILE A 203 16.74 -1.10 -1.22
CA ILE A 203 16.88 -2.08 -0.12
C ILE A 203 16.31 -3.44 -0.51
N PHE A 204 15.21 -3.47 -1.27
CA PHE A 204 14.61 -4.73 -1.72
C PHE A 204 15.53 -5.51 -2.68
N ASP A 205 16.31 -4.82 -3.53
CA ASP A 205 17.30 -5.49 -4.38
C ASP A 205 18.38 -6.14 -3.54
N VAL A 206 18.90 -5.46 -2.52
CA VAL A 206 19.88 -6.01 -1.58
C VAL A 206 19.31 -7.21 -0.81
N LEU A 207 18.05 -7.14 -0.37
CA LEU A 207 17.38 -8.23 0.34
C LEU A 207 17.04 -9.40 -0.60
N ALA A 208 16.65 -9.08 -1.83
CA ALA A 208 16.27 -10.05 -2.87
C ALA A 208 17.48 -10.65 -3.58
N GLY A 209 18.63 -9.97 -3.58
CA GLY A 209 19.86 -10.28 -4.33
C GLY A 209 20.58 -11.58 -3.98
N GLY A 210 19.85 -12.59 -3.56
CA GLY A 210 20.39 -13.93 -3.38
C GLY A 210 19.37 -14.93 -2.86
N ALA A 211 19.59 -16.21 -3.16
CA ALA A 211 18.82 -17.35 -2.64
C ALA A 211 18.81 -17.46 -1.08
N LYS A 212 19.25 -16.41 -0.39
CA LYS A 212 19.33 -16.34 1.08
C LYS A 212 17.98 -16.26 1.77
N LEU A 213 16.94 -15.78 1.06
CA LEU A 213 15.58 -15.70 1.61
C LEU A 213 14.84 -17.03 1.58
N LEU A 214 15.19 -17.93 0.67
CA LEU A 214 14.55 -19.25 0.56
C LEU A 214 14.65 -20.08 1.85
N PRO A 215 15.82 -20.23 2.50
CA PRO A 215 15.90 -20.95 3.78
C PRO A 215 15.05 -20.31 4.87
N ILE A 216 15.01 -18.98 4.93
CA ILE A 216 14.19 -18.24 5.91
C ILE A 216 12.70 -18.50 5.67
N ALA A 217 12.25 -18.48 4.40
CA ALA A 217 10.88 -18.81 4.05
C ALA A 217 10.52 -20.23 4.48
N LEU A 218 11.38 -21.21 4.19
CA LEU A 218 11.16 -22.62 4.57
C LEU A 218 11.07 -22.80 6.08
N VAL A 219 11.94 -22.15 6.86
CA VAL A 219 11.88 -22.18 8.33
C VAL A 219 10.58 -21.58 8.82
N LEU A 220 10.16 -20.43 8.31
CA LEU A 220 8.90 -19.77 8.71
C LEU A 220 7.66 -20.60 8.38
N TRP A 221 7.68 -21.38 7.30
CA TRP A 221 6.58 -22.29 6.96
C TRP A 221 6.60 -23.60 7.76
N ALA A 222 7.74 -23.97 8.35
CA ALA A 222 7.89 -25.16 9.17
C ALA A 222 7.45 -24.95 10.64
N VAL A 223 7.32 -23.73 11.09
CA VAL A 223 6.88 -23.32 12.46
C VAL A 223 5.37 -23.13 12.49
#